data_23d89e6f083e6be9de9567df9c1734a2
#
_entry.id   23d89e6f083e6be9de9567df9c1734a2
#
_cell.length_a   1.000
_cell.length_b   1.000
_cell.length_c   1.000
_cell.angle_alpha   90.00
_cell.angle_beta   90.00
_cell.angle_gamma   90.00
#
_symmetry.space_group_name_H-M   'P 1'
#
loop_
_entity.id
_entity.type
_entity.pdbx_description
1 polymer ?
#
loop_
_entity_poly.entity_id
_entity_poly.type
_entity_poly.pdbx_seq_one_letter_code
_entity_poly.pdbx_strand_id
1 'polypeptide(L)'
;MSTIDHLLEAAGTSAAGVCEQVLMTPIHWIPNIEPSLAPRLHVAVSLKNDQVAMYVGLVARWESYSYFTRLMMNMSSEDPLGDQDVNDGIGEMVNMIAGQLKKQVSDKYPSLKIGFPTIQLETSSGIQSSAVETAKKPIAIGVHDAEITVMLKQN
;
A
#
# COMPACT_ATOMS: atom_id res chain seq x y z
N MET A 1 17.28 -7.92 -12.04
CA MET A 1 16.21 -7.48 -11.13
C MET A 1 16.23 -8.36 -9.88
N SER A 2 16.29 -7.79 -8.72
CA SER A 2 16.32 -8.53 -7.45
C SER A 2 14.94 -9.11 -7.10
N THR A 3 14.90 -10.00 -6.12
CA THR A 3 13.63 -10.56 -5.62
C THR A 3 12.67 -9.46 -5.14
N ILE A 4 13.19 -8.48 -4.40
CA ILE A 4 12.33 -7.41 -3.90
C ILE A 4 11.82 -6.49 -5.02
N ASP A 5 12.59 -6.31 -6.08
CA ASP A 5 12.13 -5.54 -7.25
C ASP A 5 10.97 -6.25 -7.94
N HIS A 6 11.04 -7.56 -8.07
CA HIS A 6 9.93 -8.36 -8.61
C HIS A 6 8.68 -8.26 -7.74
N LEU A 7 8.87 -8.28 -6.42
CA LEU A 7 7.74 -8.12 -5.48
C LEU A 7 7.13 -6.72 -5.57
N LEU A 8 7.97 -5.70 -5.71
CA LEU A 8 7.48 -4.32 -5.88
C LEU A 8 6.68 -4.18 -7.17
N GLU A 9 7.16 -4.78 -8.26
CA GLU A 9 6.44 -4.78 -9.54
C GLU A 9 5.09 -5.50 -9.42
N ALA A 10 5.07 -6.67 -8.77
CA ALA A 10 3.84 -7.41 -8.52
C ALA A 10 2.87 -6.63 -7.61
N ALA A 11 3.39 -5.96 -6.60
CA ALA A 11 2.58 -5.10 -5.73
C ALA A 11 1.99 -3.92 -6.50
N GLY A 12 2.75 -3.34 -7.41
CA GLY A 12 2.28 -2.27 -8.29
C GLY A 12 1.14 -2.73 -9.19
N THR A 13 1.27 -3.89 -9.79
CA THR A 13 0.21 -4.49 -10.61
C THR A 13 -1.03 -4.78 -9.78
N SER A 14 -0.86 -5.28 -8.56
CA SER A 14 -1.97 -5.53 -7.63
C SER A 14 -2.69 -4.25 -7.24
N ALA A 15 -1.93 -3.20 -6.92
CA ALA A 15 -2.48 -1.90 -6.58
C ALA A 15 -3.24 -1.29 -7.76
N ALA A 16 -2.70 -1.40 -8.97
CA ALA A 16 -3.36 -0.92 -10.18
C ALA A 16 -4.71 -1.61 -10.39
N GLY A 17 -4.76 -2.93 -10.22
CA GLY A 17 -5.99 -3.69 -10.34
C GLY A 17 -7.05 -3.27 -9.32
N VAL A 18 -6.65 -3.09 -8.06
CA VAL A 18 -7.56 -2.64 -6.99
C VAL A 18 -8.08 -1.23 -7.29
N CYS A 19 -7.21 -0.30 -7.69
CA CYS A 19 -7.62 1.06 -8.00
C CYS A 19 -8.59 1.12 -9.17
N GLU A 20 -8.38 0.33 -10.21
CA GLU A 20 -9.31 0.27 -11.35
C GLU A 20 -10.66 -0.33 -10.96
N GLN A 21 -10.66 -1.42 -10.18
CA GLN A 21 -11.88 -2.15 -9.86
C GLN A 21 -12.69 -1.52 -8.73
N VAL A 22 -12.03 -0.93 -7.74
CA VAL A 22 -12.67 -0.45 -6.51
C VAL A 22 -12.77 1.07 -6.48
N LEU A 23 -11.70 1.77 -6.83
CA LEU A 23 -11.69 3.22 -6.86
C LEU A 23 -12.15 3.78 -8.21
N MET A 24 -12.26 2.94 -9.23
CA MET A 24 -12.59 3.35 -10.61
C MET A 24 -11.63 4.43 -11.11
N THR A 25 -10.37 4.36 -10.66
CA THR A 25 -9.35 5.37 -10.93
C THR A 25 -8.02 4.69 -11.26
N PRO A 26 -7.41 5.01 -12.41
CA PRO A 26 -6.14 4.40 -12.79
C PRO A 26 -4.99 4.92 -11.95
N ILE A 27 -3.96 4.07 -11.79
CA ILE A 27 -2.67 4.47 -11.23
C ILE A 27 -1.79 5.02 -12.35
N HIS A 28 -1.02 6.05 -12.03
CA HIS A 28 0.06 6.54 -12.87
C HIS A 28 1.38 6.46 -12.10
N TRP A 29 2.42 5.98 -12.76
CA TRP A 29 3.77 6.00 -12.20
C TRP A 29 4.33 7.42 -12.32
N ILE A 30 4.91 7.91 -11.23
CA ILE A 30 5.52 9.25 -11.19
C ILE A 30 6.99 9.13 -10.77
N PRO A 31 7.86 10.07 -11.18
CA PRO A 31 9.29 9.97 -10.87
C PRO A 31 9.61 10.19 -9.39
N ASN A 32 8.83 11.01 -8.70
CA ASN A 32 9.03 11.32 -7.28
C ASN A 32 7.75 11.87 -6.68
N ILE A 33 7.72 11.90 -5.34
CA ILE A 33 6.66 12.54 -4.58
C ILE A 33 7.03 14.01 -4.35
N GLU A 34 6.05 14.90 -4.48
CA GLU A 34 6.25 16.31 -4.16
C GLU A 34 6.61 16.46 -2.67
N PRO A 35 7.69 17.21 -2.35
CA PRO A 35 8.04 17.46 -0.95
C PRO A 35 6.90 18.15 -0.21
N SER A 36 6.63 17.71 1.01
CA SER A 36 5.59 18.28 1.86
C SER A 36 6.01 18.16 3.31
N LEU A 37 5.66 19.15 4.11
CA LEU A 37 5.82 19.09 5.56
C LEU A 37 4.69 18.33 6.24
N ALA A 38 3.62 18.01 5.52
CA ALA A 38 2.52 17.23 6.06
C ALA A 38 2.99 15.81 6.41
N PRO A 39 2.61 15.30 7.58
CA PRO A 39 2.97 13.94 7.95
C PRO A 39 2.39 12.91 6.99
N ARG A 40 3.14 11.83 6.77
CA ARG A 40 2.68 10.69 5.98
C ARG A 40 2.47 9.50 6.90
N LEU A 41 1.51 8.66 6.54
CA LEU A 41 1.19 7.43 7.26
C LEU A 41 1.52 6.23 6.38
N HIS A 42 2.12 5.23 6.99
CA HIS A 42 2.35 3.93 6.38
C HIS A 42 1.26 2.96 6.82
N VAL A 43 0.51 2.46 5.87
CA VAL A 43 -0.50 1.43 6.09
C VAL A 43 -0.02 0.16 5.41
N ALA A 44 0.18 -0.91 6.17
CA ALA A 44 0.76 -2.14 5.65
C ALA A 44 0.02 -3.38 6.16
N VAL A 45 0.06 -4.42 5.34
CA VAL A 45 -0.48 -5.74 5.65
C VAL A 45 0.63 -6.76 5.49
N SER A 46 0.73 -7.69 6.43
CA SER A 46 1.72 -8.78 6.35
C SER A 46 1.20 -9.96 5.54
N LEU A 47 2.12 -10.59 4.82
CA LEU A 47 1.92 -11.87 4.13
C LEU A 47 3.03 -12.81 4.58
N LYS A 48 2.68 -13.87 5.28
CA LYS A 48 3.67 -14.73 5.95
C LYS A 48 3.42 -16.21 5.67
N ASN A 49 4.52 -16.96 5.53
CA ASN A 49 4.54 -18.41 5.60
C ASN A 49 5.78 -18.85 6.38
N ASP A 50 6.10 -20.14 6.35
CA ASP A 50 7.25 -20.68 7.11
C ASP A 50 8.60 -20.18 6.58
N GLN A 51 8.66 -19.69 5.35
CA GLN A 51 9.90 -19.29 4.69
C GLN A 51 10.15 -17.80 4.70
N VAL A 52 9.07 -16.99 4.73
CA VAL A 52 9.18 -15.57 4.45
C VAL A 52 8.12 -14.78 5.21
N ALA A 53 8.48 -13.56 5.57
CA ALA A 53 7.53 -12.54 5.98
C ALA A 53 7.68 -11.35 5.03
N MET A 54 6.60 -10.99 4.37
CA MET A 54 6.58 -9.80 3.52
C MET A 54 5.47 -8.86 3.97
N TYR A 55 5.65 -7.59 3.66
CA TYR A 55 4.69 -6.55 3.99
C TYR A 55 4.46 -5.73 2.73
N VAL A 56 3.21 -5.52 2.41
CA VAL A 56 2.83 -4.64 1.29
C VAL A 56 2.00 -3.50 1.84
N GLY A 57 2.23 -2.32 1.34
CA GLY A 57 1.51 -1.16 1.85
C GLY A 57 1.60 0.07 0.99
N LEU A 58 1.06 1.13 1.54
CA LEU A 58 1.08 2.47 0.97
C LEU A 58 1.62 3.45 2.01
N VAL A 59 2.34 4.45 1.53
CA VAL A 59 2.70 5.62 2.32
C VAL A 59 2.08 6.83 1.64
N ALA A 60 1.28 7.57 2.38
CA ALA A 60 0.61 8.75 1.85
C ALA A 60 0.23 9.70 2.98
N ARG A 61 -0.13 10.92 2.61
CA ARG A 61 -0.68 11.90 3.55
C ARG A 61 -2.13 11.55 3.89
N TRP A 62 -2.58 12.00 5.05
CA TRP A 62 -3.96 11.79 5.49
C TRP A 62 -4.98 12.29 4.46
N GLU A 63 -4.71 13.43 3.86
CA GLU A 63 -5.55 14.01 2.82
C GLU A 63 -5.72 13.04 1.63
N SER A 64 -4.63 12.41 1.21
CA SER A 64 -4.67 11.42 0.13
C SER A 64 -5.51 10.20 0.53
N TYR A 65 -5.34 9.69 1.74
CA TYR A 65 -6.13 8.57 2.24
C TYR A 65 -7.61 8.91 2.35
N SER A 66 -7.93 10.12 2.76
CA SER A 66 -9.32 10.59 2.78
C SER A 66 -9.93 10.59 1.37
N TYR A 67 -9.17 11.05 0.39
CA TYR A 67 -9.58 11.02 -1.01
C TYR A 67 -9.81 9.58 -1.50
N PHE A 68 -8.89 8.66 -1.24
CA PHE A 68 -9.02 7.26 -1.65
C PHE A 68 -10.24 6.61 -1.00
N THR A 69 -10.49 6.89 0.27
CA THR A 69 -11.66 6.36 0.99
C THR A 69 -12.95 6.87 0.38
N ARG A 70 -13.03 8.15 0.03
CA ARG A 70 -14.21 8.71 -0.63
C ARG A 70 -14.47 8.05 -1.98
N LEU A 71 -13.43 7.82 -2.77
CA LEU A 71 -13.58 7.09 -4.03
C LEU A 71 -14.13 5.69 -3.80
N MET A 72 -13.57 4.98 -2.82
CA MET A 72 -13.99 3.62 -2.53
C MET A 72 -15.43 3.53 -2.04
N MET A 73 -15.88 4.50 -1.24
CA MET A 73 -17.23 4.55 -0.70
C MET A 73 -18.22 5.29 -1.61
N ASN A 74 -17.78 5.73 -2.78
CA ASN A 74 -18.58 6.51 -3.73
C ASN A 74 -19.21 7.76 -3.09
N MET A 75 -18.41 8.47 -2.30
CA MET A 75 -18.82 9.69 -1.61
C MET A 75 -18.37 10.92 -2.37
N SER A 76 -19.14 12.02 -2.26
CA SER A 76 -18.70 13.31 -2.78
C SER A 76 -17.66 13.93 -1.84
N SER A 77 -16.91 14.92 -2.35
CA SER A 77 -15.92 15.64 -1.54
C SER A 77 -16.53 16.42 -0.37
N GLU A 78 -17.84 16.67 -0.43
CA GLU A 78 -18.58 17.42 0.60
C GLU A 78 -19.21 16.53 1.66
N ASP A 79 -19.30 15.22 1.42
CA ASP A 79 -19.86 14.31 2.41
C ASP A 79 -18.94 14.23 3.63
N PRO A 80 -19.49 14.23 4.86
CA PRO A 80 -18.66 14.11 6.05
C PRO A 80 -17.99 12.74 6.10
N LEU A 81 -16.70 12.74 6.48
CA LEU A 81 -15.89 11.54 6.57
C LEU A 81 -15.14 11.57 7.90
N GLY A 82 -15.42 10.61 8.79
CA GLY A 82 -14.75 10.50 10.07
C GLY A 82 -13.39 9.81 9.95
N ASP A 83 -12.54 10.04 10.95
CA ASP A 83 -11.20 9.43 10.99
C ASP A 83 -11.28 7.90 10.98
N GLN A 84 -12.25 7.33 11.67
CA GLN A 84 -12.45 5.87 11.70
C GLN A 84 -12.81 5.34 10.31
N ASP A 85 -13.62 6.07 9.55
CA ASP A 85 -13.96 5.68 8.18
C ASP A 85 -12.73 5.65 7.29
N VAL A 86 -11.82 6.61 7.45
CA VAL A 86 -10.56 6.63 6.68
C VAL A 86 -9.68 5.46 7.08
N ASN A 87 -9.52 5.20 8.38
CA ASN A 87 -8.73 4.07 8.86
C ASN A 87 -9.26 2.74 8.32
N ASP A 88 -10.56 2.52 8.41
CA ASP A 88 -11.20 1.29 7.93
C ASP A 88 -11.08 1.17 6.41
N GLY A 89 -11.33 2.26 5.69
CA GLY A 89 -11.28 2.28 4.23
C GLY A 89 -9.88 1.97 3.70
N ILE A 90 -8.86 2.60 4.25
CA ILE A 90 -7.48 2.37 3.81
C ILE A 90 -7.00 0.99 4.21
N GLY A 91 -7.36 0.52 5.40
CA GLY A 91 -7.07 -0.85 5.81
C GLY A 91 -7.64 -1.86 4.83
N GLU A 92 -8.88 -1.67 4.41
CA GLU A 92 -9.55 -2.53 3.42
C GLU A 92 -8.85 -2.46 2.07
N MET A 93 -8.49 -1.27 1.59
CA MET A 93 -7.80 -1.09 0.32
C MET A 93 -6.46 -1.83 0.30
N VAL A 94 -5.64 -1.64 1.32
CA VAL A 94 -4.33 -2.31 1.40
C VAL A 94 -4.50 -3.81 1.57
N ASN A 95 -5.51 -4.25 2.30
CA ASN A 95 -5.84 -5.66 2.43
C ASN A 95 -6.20 -6.30 1.08
N MET A 96 -6.96 -5.59 0.24
CA MET A 96 -7.27 -6.04 -1.12
C MET A 96 -6.02 -6.12 -2.00
N ILE A 97 -5.12 -5.15 -1.88
CA ILE A 97 -3.82 -5.17 -2.58
C ILE A 97 -3.02 -6.40 -2.16
N ALA A 98 -2.95 -6.66 -0.85
CA ALA A 98 -2.26 -7.84 -0.31
C ALA A 98 -2.87 -9.14 -0.83
N GLY A 99 -4.20 -9.22 -0.92
CA GLY A 99 -4.89 -10.39 -1.47
C GLY A 99 -4.54 -10.64 -2.94
N GLN A 100 -4.45 -9.59 -3.75
CA GLN A 100 -4.04 -9.71 -5.14
C GLN A 100 -2.56 -10.11 -5.25
N LEU A 101 -1.70 -9.51 -4.44
CA LEU A 101 -0.28 -9.86 -4.42
C LEU A 101 -0.08 -11.33 -4.04
N LYS A 102 -0.79 -11.80 -3.03
CA LYS A 102 -0.75 -13.21 -2.62
C LYS A 102 -1.03 -14.15 -3.80
N LYS A 103 -2.03 -13.84 -4.61
CA LYS A 103 -2.35 -14.63 -5.80
C LYS A 103 -1.23 -14.60 -6.83
N GLN A 104 -0.65 -13.43 -7.08
CA GLN A 104 0.39 -13.28 -8.10
C GLN A 104 1.68 -14.01 -7.75
N VAL A 105 1.99 -14.15 -6.47
CA VAL A 105 3.26 -14.74 -6.03
C VAL A 105 3.08 -16.16 -5.46
N SER A 106 1.91 -16.76 -5.62
CA SER A 106 1.57 -18.05 -5.01
C SER A 106 2.47 -19.21 -5.48
N ASP A 107 3.00 -19.16 -6.69
CA ASP A 107 3.91 -20.20 -7.18
C ASP A 107 5.25 -20.17 -6.44
N LYS A 108 5.78 -18.99 -6.16
CA LYS A 108 7.04 -18.82 -5.46
C LYS A 108 6.88 -18.87 -3.93
N TYR A 109 5.78 -18.34 -3.43
CA TYR A 109 5.51 -18.26 -1.99
C TYR A 109 4.13 -18.86 -1.70
N PRO A 110 4.04 -20.19 -1.61
CA PRO A 110 2.76 -20.84 -1.36
C PRO A 110 2.30 -20.64 0.08
N SER A 111 0.99 -20.69 0.27
CA SER A 111 0.36 -20.70 1.59
C SER A 111 0.64 -19.46 2.44
N LEU A 112 0.78 -18.31 1.81
CA LEU A 112 0.90 -17.05 2.54
C LEU A 112 -0.39 -16.75 3.30
N LYS A 113 -0.26 -16.33 4.54
CA LYS A 113 -1.37 -15.88 5.38
C LYS A 113 -1.38 -14.37 5.45
N ILE A 114 -2.53 -13.77 5.20
CA ILE A 114 -2.73 -12.32 5.27
C ILE A 114 -2.98 -11.94 6.73
N GLY A 115 -2.21 -10.97 7.22
CA GLY A 115 -2.40 -10.40 8.54
C GLY A 115 -3.41 -9.25 8.54
N PHE A 116 -3.41 -8.49 9.62
CA PHE A 116 -4.26 -7.31 9.76
C PHE A 116 -3.52 -6.05 9.34
N PRO A 117 -4.22 -5.03 8.80
CA PRO A 117 -3.59 -3.75 8.50
C PRO A 117 -3.03 -3.09 9.77
N THR A 118 -1.84 -2.52 9.64
CA THR A 118 -1.23 -1.68 10.66
C THR A 118 -1.01 -0.29 10.10
N ILE A 119 -1.21 0.72 10.95
CA ILE A 119 -1.05 2.12 10.56
C ILE A 119 0.03 2.73 11.44
N GLN A 120 1.05 3.31 10.81
CA GLN A 120 2.18 3.93 11.52
C GLN A 120 2.49 5.29 10.90
N LEU A 121 2.94 6.22 11.73
CA LEU A 121 3.48 7.47 11.23
C LEU A 121 4.84 7.20 10.56
N GLU A 122 5.04 7.71 9.35
CA GLU A 122 6.33 7.63 8.70
C GLU A 122 7.33 8.56 9.44
N THR A 123 8.47 8.01 9.82
CA THR A 123 9.53 8.80 10.47
C THR A 123 10.47 9.39 9.42
N SER A 124 11.29 10.38 9.82
CA SER A 124 12.28 11.01 8.94
C SER A 124 13.33 10.02 8.41
N SER A 125 13.54 8.91 9.09
CA SER A 125 14.45 7.83 8.66
C SER A 125 13.74 6.78 7.81
N GLY A 126 12.46 6.97 7.52
CA GLY A 126 11.64 6.01 6.80
C GLY A 126 11.18 4.85 7.67
N ILE A 127 10.69 3.79 7.02
CA ILE A 127 10.26 2.56 7.69
C ILE A 127 11.51 1.70 7.84
N GLN A 128 11.97 1.50 9.06
CA GLN A 128 13.20 0.77 9.28
C GLN A 128 13.01 -0.48 10.12
N SER A 129 13.58 -1.57 9.58
CA SER A 129 14.02 -2.71 10.35
C SER A 129 15.35 -3.14 9.76
N SER A 130 16.38 -3.27 10.58
CA SER A 130 17.74 -3.59 10.15
C SER A 130 17.88 -4.96 9.47
N ALA A 131 16.85 -5.83 9.57
CA ALA A 131 16.83 -7.17 9.00
C ALA A 131 15.92 -7.30 7.77
N VAL A 132 15.41 -6.19 7.22
CA VAL A 132 14.39 -6.20 6.20
C VAL A 132 14.85 -5.42 4.97
N GLU A 133 14.75 -6.06 3.81
CA GLU A 133 14.86 -5.34 2.54
C GLU A 133 13.58 -4.54 2.31
N THR A 134 13.73 -3.33 1.82
CA THR A 134 12.60 -2.44 1.52
C THR A 134 12.74 -1.88 0.11
N ALA A 135 11.66 -1.89 -0.63
CA ALA A 135 11.55 -1.22 -1.91
C ALA A 135 10.27 -0.40 -1.95
N LYS A 136 10.31 0.72 -2.66
CA LYS A 136 9.16 1.61 -2.77
C LYS A 136 9.14 2.30 -4.12
N LYS A 137 7.94 2.68 -4.55
CA LYS A 137 7.75 3.34 -5.84
C LYS A 137 6.66 4.39 -5.75
N PRO A 138 6.94 5.63 -6.18
CA PRO A 138 5.94 6.70 -6.21
C PRO A 138 4.87 6.45 -7.27
N ILE A 139 3.62 6.72 -6.92
CA ILE A 139 2.48 6.64 -7.82
C ILE A 139 1.55 7.84 -7.61
N ALA A 140 0.73 8.09 -8.61
CA ALA A 140 -0.42 8.98 -8.47
C ALA A 140 -1.70 8.18 -8.67
N ILE A 141 -2.66 8.39 -7.79
CA ILE A 141 -4.02 7.85 -7.90
C ILE A 141 -4.93 9.05 -8.03
N GLY A 142 -5.39 9.31 -9.25
CA GLY A 142 -6.07 10.57 -9.56
C GLY A 142 -5.12 11.75 -9.33
N VAL A 143 -5.53 12.70 -8.50
CA VAL A 143 -4.77 13.92 -8.21
C VAL A 143 -3.90 13.82 -6.95
N HIS A 144 -3.88 12.67 -6.30
CA HIS A 144 -3.13 12.45 -5.06
C HIS A 144 -1.98 11.47 -5.26
N ASP A 145 -0.85 11.76 -4.66
CA ASP A 145 0.32 10.91 -4.69
C ASP A 145 0.37 9.95 -3.49
N ALA A 146 1.10 8.86 -3.68
CA ALA A 146 1.38 7.86 -2.65
C ALA A 146 2.65 7.10 -3.06
N GLU A 147 3.19 6.30 -2.14
CA GLU A 147 4.23 5.34 -2.48
C GLU A 147 3.73 3.94 -2.20
N ILE A 148 3.92 3.02 -3.15
CA ILE A 148 3.76 1.59 -2.88
C ILE A 148 5.02 1.12 -2.19
N THR A 149 4.88 0.36 -1.13
CA THR A 149 5.99 -0.19 -0.35
C THR A 149 5.92 -1.71 -0.30
N VAL A 150 7.07 -2.34 -0.37
CA VAL A 150 7.23 -3.77 -0.10
C VAL A 150 8.41 -3.93 0.83
N MET A 151 8.23 -4.72 1.87
CA MET A 151 9.31 -5.12 2.77
C MET A 151 9.39 -6.64 2.78
N LEU A 152 10.60 -7.17 2.77
CA LEU A 152 10.83 -8.60 2.71
C LEU A 152 11.84 -9.02 3.78
N LYS A 153 11.42 -9.97 4.61
CA LYS A 153 12.28 -10.63 5.59
C LYS A 153 12.26 -12.12 5.33
N GLN A 154 13.41 -12.71 5.10
CA GLN A 154 13.54 -14.16 4.98
C GLN A 154 13.78 -14.79 6.36
N ASN A 155 13.07 -15.87 6.62
CA ASN A 155 13.18 -16.62 7.85
C ASN A 155 14.39 -17.57 7.83
#